data_544bda60db53e2ed696d7771ec66739c
#
_entry.id   544bda60db53e2ed696d7771ec66739c
#
_cell.length_a   1.000
_cell.length_b   1.000
_cell.length_c   1.000
_cell.angle_alpha   90.00
_cell.angle_beta   90.00
_cell.angle_gamma   90.00
#
_symmetry.space_group_name_H-M   'P 1'
#
loop_
_entity.id
_entity.type
_entity.pdbx_description
1 polymer ?
#
loop_
_entity_poly.entity_id
_entity_poly.type
_entity_poly.pdbx_seq_one_letter_code
_entity_poly.pdbx_strand_id
1 'polypeptide(L)'
;MRNMNENQASHTQRHQLWEDQATDGLPDCPVEVALGFISSRWRILIIRDLLKGACRFSELQRSVRGISQKMLTSNLRAMADCGLVTRTAYAEVPPRVEYALTELGMSLSPVFAALESWGEAYKERVASQACGATEGK
;
A
#
# COMPACT_ATOMS: atom_id res chain seq x y z
N MET A 1 4.59 26.51 -20.65
CA MET A 1 3.36 25.74 -20.95
C MET A 1 3.29 24.53 -20.01
N ARG A 2 2.32 24.52 -19.13
CA ARG A 2 2.07 23.34 -18.30
C ARG A 2 1.52 22.23 -19.18
N ASN A 3 2.18 21.10 -19.15
CA ASN A 3 1.70 19.91 -19.82
C ASN A 3 0.36 19.46 -19.24
N MET A 4 -0.70 19.64 -20.01
CA MET A 4 -2.03 19.08 -19.69
C MET A 4 -2.01 17.56 -19.51
N ASN A 5 -0.93 16.89 -19.94
CA ASN A 5 -0.76 15.44 -19.87
C ASN A 5 -0.53 14.92 -18.44
N GLU A 6 0.06 15.70 -17.55
CA GLU A 6 0.29 15.25 -16.16
C GLU A 6 -1.00 15.16 -15.35
N ASN A 7 -1.94 16.07 -15.62
CA ASN A 7 -3.24 16.07 -14.95
C ASN A 7 -4.18 14.99 -15.49
N GLN A 8 -4.02 14.61 -16.76
CA GLN A 8 -4.81 13.53 -17.36
C GLN A 8 -4.30 12.15 -16.94
N ALA A 9 -2.98 11.99 -16.78
CA ALA A 9 -2.39 10.74 -16.31
C ALA A 9 -2.81 10.39 -14.87
N SER A 10 -2.85 11.36 -13.97
CA SER A 10 -3.29 11.14 -12.60
C SER A 10 -4.78 10.82 -12.48
N HIS A 11 -5.60 11.37 -13.38
CA HIS A 11 -7.02 11.05 -13.42
C HIS A 11 -7.27 9.66 -14.01
N THR A 12 -6.47 9.28 -14.99
CA THR A 12 -6.55 7.96 -15.64
C THR A 12 -6.10 6.85 -14.68
N GLN A 13 -5.08 7.09 -13.85
CA GLN A 13 -4.60 6.10 -12.88
C GLN A 13 -5.57 5.88 -11.73
N ARG A 14 -6.29 6.91 -11.29
CA ARG A 14 -7.37 6.77 -10.31
C ARG A 14 -8.52 5.93 -10.85
N HIS A 15 -8.79 6.04 -12.13
CA HIS A 15 -9.84 5.25 -12.81
C HIS A 15 -9.44 3.78 -12.96
N GLN A 16 -8.16 3.49 -13.13
CA GLN A 16 -7.66 2.14 -13.34
C GLN A 16 -7.86 1.18 -12.16
N LEU A 17 -8.04 1.71 -10.95
CA LEU A 17 -8.32 0.87 -9.80
C LEU A 17 -9.73 0.24 -9.85
N TRP A 18 -10.65 0.82 -10.63
CA TRP A 18 -12.03 0.37 -10.72
C TRP A 18 -12.58 0.38 -12.17
N GLU A 19 -11.73 0.20 -13.17
CA GLU A 19 -12.10 0.34 -14.58
C GLU A 19 -13.20 -0.62 -15.06
N ASP A 20 -13.40 -1.71 -14.37
CA ASP A 20 -14.37 -2.74 -14.76
C ASP A 20 -15.77 -2.55 -14.15
N GLN A 21 -16.00 -1.44 -13.44
CA GLN A 21 -17.25 -1.22 -12.73
C GLN A 21 -18.03 -0.05 -13.32
N ALA A 22 -19.19 -0.32 -13.88
CA ALA A 22 -20.10 0.69 -14.40
C ALA A 22 -20.71 1.51 -13.25
N THR A 23 -20.85 2.81 -13.47
CA THR A 23 -21.46 3.83 -12.60
C THR A 23 -20.57 4.33 -11.44
N ASP A 24 -20.29 5.62 -11.48
CA ASP A 24 -19.57 6.44 -10.48
C ASP A 24 -18.13 6.02 -10.13
N GLY A 25 -17.57 5.03 -10.80
CA GLY A 25 -16.17 4.63 -10.66
C GLY A 25 -15.84 3.81 -9.42
N LEU A 26 -16.82 3.52 -8.55
CA LEU A 26 -16.61 2.67 -7.37
C LEU A 26 -17.45 1.39 -7.49
N PRO A 27 -16.90 0.24 -7.07
CA PRO A 27 -17.67 -1.00 -6.97
C PRO A 27 -18.76 -0.88 -5.90
N ASP A 28 -19.88 -1.60 -6.07
CA ASP A 28 -20.97 -1.63 -5.10
C ASP A 28 -20.57 -2.31 -3.79
N CYS A 29 -19.71 -3.31 -3.86
CA CYS A 29 -19.27 -4.06 -2.69
C CYS A 29 -18.19 -3.29 -1.91
N PRO A 30 -18.42 -2.96 -0.63
CA PRO A 30 -17.42 -2.24 0.18
C PRO A 30 -16.09 -2.99 0.30
N VAL A 31 -16.10 -4.31 0.28
CA VAL A 31 -14.87 -5.12 0.30
C VAL A 31 -14.05 -4.91 -0.98
N GLU A 32 -14.72 -4.84 -2.12
CA GLU A 32 -14.05 -4.55 -3.38
C GLU A 32 -13.46 -3.15 -3.42
N VAL A 33 -14.15 -2.17 -2.83
CA VAL A 33 -13.61 -0.80 -2.69
C VAL A 33 -12.30 -0.83 -1.91
N ALA A 34 -12.29 -1.48 -0.76
CA ALA A 34 -11.10 -1.61 0.07
C ALA A 34 -9.96 -2.34 -0.68
N LEU A 35 -10.28 -3.43 -1.36
CA LEU A 35 -9.31 -4.19 -2.15
C LEU A 35 -8.69 -3.36 -3.28
N GLY A 36 -9.44 -2.44 -3.86
CA GLY A 36 -8.92 -1.52 -4.88
C GLY A 36 -7.73 -0.68 -4.37
N PHE A 37 -7.75 -0.32 -3.09
CA PHE A 37 -6.65 0.41 -2.48
C PHE A 37 -5.46 -0.48 -2.07
N ILE A 38 -5.70 -1.73 -1.71
CA ILE A 38 -4.71 -2.63 -1.12
C ILE A 38 -4.49 -3.93 -1.91
N SER A 39 -4.87 -3.98 -3.18
CA SER A 39 -4.82 -5.21 -3.99
C SER A 39 -3.41 -5.70 -4.36
N SER A 40 -2.39 -4.86 -4.21
CA SER A 40 -1.01 -5.21 -4.51
C SER A 40 -0.27 -5.62 -3.24
N ARG A 41 0.48 -6.73 -3.31
CA ARG A 41 1.40 -7.13 -2.24
C ARG A 41 2.33 -5.99 -1.83
N TRP A 42 2.89 -5.30 -2.80
CA TRP A 42 3.82 -4.20 -2.54
C TRP A 42 3.14 -3.05 -1.80
N ARG A 43 1.93 -2.72 -2.21
CA ARG A 43 1.15 -1.63 -1.59
C ARG A 43 0.82 -1.95 -0.14
N ILE A 44 0.44 -3.18 0.17
CA ILE A 44 0.18 -3.65 1.53
C ILE A 44 1.42 -3.46 2.41
N LEU A 45 2.58 -3.89 1.91
CA LEU A 45 3.83 -3.80 2.67
C LEU A 45 4.29 -2.36 2.88
N ILE A 46 4.09 -1.50 1.89
CA ILE A 46 4.40 -0.07 1.99
C ILE A 46 3.51 0.60 3.04
N ILE A 47 2.20 0.35 3.00
CA ILE A 47 1.25 0.92 3.98
C ILE A 47 1.58 0.44 5.38
N ARG A 48 1.88 -0.84 5.54
CA ARG A 48 2.31 -1.40 6.82
C ARG A 48 3.45 -0.60 7.45
N ASP A 49 4.46 -0.29 6.66
CA ASP A 49 5.62 0.46 7.14
C ASP A 49 5.29 1.92 7.43
N LEU A 50 4.50 2.55 6.57
CA LEU A 50 4.09 3.94 6.73
C LEU A 50 3.10 4.15 7.90
N LEU A 51 2.39 3.12 8.32
CA LEU A 51 1.55 3.18 9.52
C LEU A 51 2.37 3.41 10.78
N LYS A 52 3.64 3.04 10.77
CA LYS A 52 4.57 3.28 11.89
C LYS A 52 5.12 4.69 11.92
N GLY A 53 5.08 5.40 10.81
CA GLY A 53 5.59 6.76 10.67
C GLY A 53 6.10 7.05 9.27
N ALA A 54 6.45 8.30 9.03
CA ALA A 54 7.03 8.73 7.76
C ALA A 54 8.33 7.98 7.46
N CYS A 55 8.51 7.60 6.21
CA CYS A 55 9.68 6.87 5.74
C CYS A 55 10.31 7.56 4.54
N ARG A 56 11.63 7.49 4.46
CA ARG A 56 12.36 7.85 3.24
C ARG A 56 12.24 6.75 2.20
N PHE A 57 12.41 7.12 0.94
CA PHE A 57 12.40 6.16 -0.17
C PHE A 57 13.36 4.98 0.08
N SER A 58 14.59 5.29 0.50
CA SER A 58 15.62 4.27 0.78
C SER A 58 15.23 3.34 1.93
N GLU A 59 14.55 3.85 2.95
CA GLU A 59 14.07 3.06 4.06
C GLU A 59 12.98 2.07 3.63
N LEU A 60 12.03 2.54 2.81
CA LEU A 60 10.98 1.69 2.23
C LEU A 60 11.58 0.61 1.34
N GLN A 61 12.58 0.95 0.52
CA GLN A 61 13.21 -0.01 -0.38
C GLN A 61 13.92 -1.12 0.39
N ARG A 62 14.53 -0.80 1.53
CA ARG A 62 15.18 -1.78 2.40
C ARG A 62 14.18 -2.64 3.16
N SER A 63 13.10 -2.03 3.65
CA SER A 63 12.10 -2.71 4.48
C SER A 63 11.19 -3.62 3.65
N VAL A 64 10.81 -3.19 2.47
CA VAL A 64 9.99 -3.99 1.54
C VAL A 64 10.90 -4.86 0.70
N ARG A 65 11.19 -6.05 1.22
CA ARG A 65 12.16 -6.96 0.59
C ARG A 65 11.72 -7.40 -0.80
N GLY A 66 12.63 -7.30 -1.74
CA GLY A 66 12.45 -7.74 -3.11
C GLY A 66 11.80 -6.73 -4.04
N ILE A 67 11.41 -5.57 -3.54
CA ILE A 67 10.84 -4.54 -4.41
C ILE A 67 11.95 -3.84 -5.19
N SER A 68 11.76 -3.70 -6.51
CA SER A 68 12.65 -2.91 -7.34
C SER A 68 12.40 -1.41 -7.14
N GLN A 69 13.38 -0.59 -7.45
CA GLN A 69 13.25 0.87 -7.43
C GLN A 69 12.08 1.32 -8.33
N LYS A 70 11.95 0.71 -9.48
CA LYS A 70 10.88 1.00 -10.44
C LYS A 70 9.49 0.68 -9.85
N MET A 71 9.34 -0.48 -9.23
CA MET A 71 8.08 -0.90 -8.61
C MET A 71 7.71 -0.02 -7.43
N LEU A 72 8.69 0.31 -6.59
CA LEU A 72 8.46 1.20 -5.44
C LEU A 72 8.02 2.58 -5.91
N THR A 73 8.72 3.16 -6.88
CA THR A 73 8.37 4.47 -7.46
C THR A 73 6.95 4.45 -8.04
N SER A 74 6.62 3.41 -8.81
CA SER A 74 5.31 3.26 -9.45
C SER A 74 4.19 3.15 -8.41
N ASN A 75 4.38 2.33 -7.38
CA ASN A 75 3.39 2.16 -6.31
C ASN A 75 3.20 3.43 -5.49
N LEU A 76 4.29 4.09 -5.11
CA LEU A 76 4.21 5.34 -4.34
C LEU A 76 3.52 6.45 -5.13
N ARG A 77 3.78 6.54 -6.44
CA ARG A 77 3.11 7.50 -7.31
C ARG A 77 1.60 7.22 -7.39
N ALA A 78 1.22 5.97 -7.60
CA ALA A 78 -0.18 5.56 -7.64
C ALA A 78 -0.88 5.84 -6.30
N MET A 79 -0.20 5.57 -5.19
CA MET A 79 -0.73 5.84 -3.84
C MET A 79 -0.87 7.33 -3.57
N ALA A 80 0.05 8.15 -4.05
CA ALA A 80 -0.07 9.61 -3.96
C ALA A 80 -1.23 10.13 -4.80
N ASP A 81 -1.40 9.59 -6.01
CA ASP A 81 -2.48 9.98 -6.91
C ASP A 81 -3.87 9.64 -6.35
N CYS A 82 -4.01 8.54 -5.62
CA CYS A 82 -5.29 8.18 -4.99
C CYS A 82 -5.46 8.75 -3.58
N GLY A 83 -4.52 9.57 -3.11
CA GLY A 83 -4.64 10.29 -1.85
C GLY A 83 -4.27 9.50 -0.61
N LEU A 84 -3.58 8.37 -0.74
CA LEU A 84 -3.15 7.54 0.41
C LEU A 84 -1.87 8.07 1.06
N VAL A 85 -0.96 8.63 0.27
CA VAL A 85 0.33 9.13 0.76
C VAL A 85 0.60 10.53 0.27
N THR A 86 1.43 11.24 1.03
CA THR A 86 2.04 12.51 0.62
C THR A 86 3.53 12.28 0.41
N ARG A 87 4.09 13.00 -0.57
CA ARG A 87 5.51 13.05 -0.83
C ARG A 87 6.02 14.44 -0.49
N THR A 88 7.00 14.52 0.39
CA THR A 88 7.63 15.77 0.79
C THR A 88 9.10 15.74 0.41
N ALA A 89 9.51 16.69 -0.42
CA ALA A 89 10.91 16.86 -0.79
C ALA A 89 11.52 17.98 0.07
N TYR A 90 12.64 17.67 0.71
CA TYR A 90 13.39 18.64 1.51
C TYR A 90 14.61 19.11 0.73
N ALA A 91 14.77 20.44 0.65
CA ALA A 91 15.93 21.07 0.01
C ALA A 91 17.15 21.00 0.93
N GLU A 92 17.71 19.81 1.03
CA GLU A 92 18.89 19.52 1.83
C GLU A 92 20.03 19.01 0.93
N VAL A 93 21.22 18.86 1.50
CA VAL A 93 22.36 18.24 0.82
C VAL A 93 22.85 17.08 1.68
N PRO A 94 22.65 15.82 1.25
CA PRO A 94 21.95 15.39 0.03
C PRO A 94 20.42 15.61 0.11
N PRO A 95 19.73 15.72 -1.03
CA PRO A 95 18.28 15.92 -1.03
C PRO A 95 17.56 14.74 -0.39
N ARG A 96 16.51 15.03 0.36
CA ARG A 96 15.72 14.04 1.10
C ARG A 96 14.28 14.06 0.62
N VAL A 97 13.73 12.88 0.37
CA VAL A 97 12.31 12.70 0.04
C VAL A 97 11.69 11.78 1.07
N GLU A 98 10.63 12.22 1.70
CA GLU A 98 9.87 11.46 2.68
C GLU A 98 8.45 11.19 2.18
N TYR A 99 7.95 10.03 2.54
CA TYR A 99 6.57 9.62 2.30
C TYR A 99 5.86 9.41 3.63
N ALA A 100 4.63 9.89 3.70
CA ALA A 100 3.79 9.73 4.89
C ALA A 100 2.35 9.41 4.45
N LEU A 101 1.64 8.66 5.29
CA LEU A 101 0.22 8.44 5.05
C LEU A 101 -0.56 9.72 5.27
N THR A 102 -1.55 9.96 4.42
CA THR A 102 -2.57 10.98 4.62
C THR A 102 -3.55 10.54 5.70
N GLU A 103 -4.48 11.40 6.07
CA GLU A 103 -5.60 11.02 6.94
C GLU A 103 -6.36 9.82 6.38
N LEU A 104 -6.60 9.80 5.05
CA LEU A 104 -7.22 8.66 4.38
C LEU A 104 -6.37 7.39 4.53
N GLY A 105 -5.05 7.49 4.30
CA GLY A 105 -4.14 6.36 4.49
C GLY A 105 -4.12 5.84 5.91
N MET A 106 -4.10 6.74 6.90
CA MET A 106 -4.15 6.38 8.31
C MET A 106 -5.46 5.70 8.69
N SER A 107 -6.55 6.01 8.02
CA SER A 107 -7.85 5.37 8.26
C SER A 107 -7.87 3.88 7.94
N LEU A 108 -6.88 3.38 7.22
CA LEU A 108 -6.69 1.94 6.97
C LEU A 108 -6.11 1.18 8.17
N SER A 109 -5.70 1.88 9.22
CA SER A 109 -5.10 1.26 10.40
C SER A 109 -5.92 0.09 10.97
N PRO A 110 -7.26 0.19 11.19
CA PRO A 110 -8.04 -0.94 11.68
C PRO A 110 -8.08 -2.12 10.72
N VAL A 111 -8.04 -1.86 9.41
CA VAL A 111 -8.01 -2.92 8.39
C VAL A 111 -6.71 -3.72 8.52
N PHE A 112 -5.58 -3.03 8.63
CA PHE A 112 -4.27 -3.66 8.78
C PHE A 112 -4.13 -4.40 10.09
N ALA A 113 -4.67 -3.86 11.18
CA ALA A 113 -4.71 -4.54 12.47
C ALA A 113 -5.49 -5.87 12.38
N ALA A 114 -6.62 -5.87 11.68
CA ALA A 114 -7.42 -7.07 11.47
C ALA A 114 -6.68 -8.10 10.60
N LEU A 115 -6.03 -7.65 9.54
CA LEU A 115 -5.22 -8.53 8.66
C LEU A 115 -4.07 -9.16 9.44
N GLU A 116 -3.38 -8.37 10.24
CA GLU A 116 -2.26 -8.84 11.07
C GLU A 116 -2.74 -9.89 12.08
N SER A 117 -3.82 -9.61 12.79
CA SER A 117 -4.41 -10.52 13.77
C SER A 117 -4.81 -11.85 13.14
N TRP A 118 -5.47 -11.79 11.99
CA TRP A 118 -5.86 -13.00 11.27
C TRP A 118 -4.64 -13.79 10.79
N GLY A 119 -3.63 -13.11 10.27
CA GLY A 119 -2.39 -13.74 9.80
C GLY A 119 -1.62 -14.41 10.91
N GLU A 120 -1.53 -13.78 12.07
CA GLU A 120 -0.87 -14.37 13.26
C GLU A 120 -1.61 -15.63 13.72
N ALA A 121 -2.93 -15.59 13.81
CA ALA A 121 -3.74 -16.75 14.19
C ALA A 121 -3.56 -17.91 13.20
N TYR A 122 -3.48 -17.63 11.92
CA TYR A 122 -3.23 -18.64 10.89
C TYR A 122 -1.84 -19.26 11.03
N LYS A 123 -0.82 -18.45 11.27
CA LYS A 123 0.56 -18.93 11.50
C LYS A 123 0.62 -19.88 12.71
N GLU A 124 -0.05 -19.54 13.79
CA GLU A 124 -0.14 -20.38 14.99
C GLU A 124 -0.85 -21.69 14.69
N ARG A 125 -1.90 -21.66 13.90
CA ARG A 125 -2.64 -22.85 13.46
C ARG A 125 -1.76 -23.80 12.66
N VAL A 126 -0.98 -23.28 11.74
CA VAL A 126 -0.04 -24.05 10.92
C VAL A 126 1.07 -24.65 11.80
N ALA A 127 1.61 -23.87 12.72
CA ALA A 127 2.65 -24.33 13.66
C ALA A 127 2.14 -25.45 14.55
N SER A 128 0.91 -25.35 15.09
CA SER A 128 0.26 -26.39 15.88
C SER A 128 0.05 -27.68 15.09
N GLN A 129 -0.36 -27.58 13.83
CA GLN A 129 -0.54 -28.73 12.95
C GLN A 129 0.78 -29.42 12.64
N ALA A 130 1.86 -28.65 12.43
CA ALA A 130 3.19 -29.19 12.23
C ALA A 130 3.71 -29.92 13.47
N CYS A 131 3.47 -29.38 14.68
CA CYS A 131 3.79 -30.04 15.94
C CYS A 131 2.94 -31.31 16.18
N GLY A 132 1.64 -31.24 15.83
CA GLY A 132 0.72 -32.40 15.94
C GLY A 132 1.06 -33.52 14.98
N ALA A 133 1.59 -33.21 13.80
CA ALA A 133 2.02 -34.21 12.83
C ALA A 133 3.29 -34.96 13.25
N THR A 134 4.13 -34.39 14.11
CA THR A 134 5.32 -35.03 14.66
C THR A 134 5.00 -35.89 15.89
N GLU A 135 3.92 -35.59 16.59
CA GLU A 135 3.48 -36.37 17.77
C GLU A 135 2.60 -37.59 17.42
N GLY A 136 2.09 -37.63 16.18
CA GLY A 136 1.18 -38.67 15.70
C GLY A 136 1.85 -39.93 15.18
N LYS A 137 3.05 -40.23 15.58
CA LYS A 137 3.74 -41.48 15.23
C LYS A 137 3.94 -42.35 16.44
#